data_42680c135840272c865bcd1648229d4f
#
_entry.id   42680c135840272c865bcd1648229d4f
#
_cell.length_a   1.000
_cell.length_b   1.000
_cell.length_c   1.000
_cell.angle_alpha   90.00
_cell.angle_beta   90.00
_cell.angle_gamma   90.00
#
_symmetry.space_group_name_H-M   'P 1'
#
loop_
_entity.id
_entity.type
_entity.pdbx_description
1 polymer ?
#
loop_
_entity_poly.entity_id
_entity_poly.type
_entity_poly.pdbx_seq_one_letter_code
_entity_poly.pdbx_strand_id
1 'polypeptide(L)'
;MTDHSPAAASDNAPLRGHALLDSLTATVAADGTDLLGTREEAVPWLRRAGLLPDDAAISNSEHGALLRLRDALRDVLAARASGAADPDATARLTRALADGRLVVTVSPAGAAALASSARASYSNVVAAIAIAVAQAW
;
A
#
# COMPACT_ATOMS: atom_id res chain seq x y z
N MET A 1 7.14 31.73 10.35
CA MET A 1 6.95 31.25 10.08
C MET A 1 6.99 30.28 9.65
N THR A 2 7.09 29.94 9.43
CA THR A 2 7.04 29.26 9.07
C THR A 2 7.04 28.30 8.67
N ASP A 3 6.94 28.06 8.56
CA ASP A 3 7.01 27.06 8.33
C ASP A 3 6.60 26.35 7.44
N HIS A 4 6.49 26.54 6.66
CA HIS A 4 6.21 26.04 5.57
C HIS A 4 7.02 25.02 4.91
N SER A 5 8.08 24.96 4.85
CA SER A 5 8.99 23.93 4.40
C SER A 5 8.62 22.51 4.75
N PRO A 6 8.04 22.24 5.89
CA PRO A 6 7.52 20.91 6.20
C PRO A 6 6.52 20.40 5.18
N ALA A 7 5.68 21.28 4.65
CA ALA A 7 4.70 20.87 3.65
C ALA A 7 5.39 20.42 2.36
N ALA A 8 6.43 21.13 1.93
CA ALA A 8 7.16 20.74 0.74
C ALA A 8 7.86 19.40 0.93
N ALA A 9 8.44 19.15 2.10
CA ALA A 9 9.06 17.87 2.40
C ALA A 9 8.03 16.75 2.43
N SER A 10 6.82 17.03 2.93
CA SER A 10 5.73 16.04 2.97
C SER A 10 5.29 15.61 1.58
N ASP A 11 5.31 16.51 0.60
CA ASP A 11 4.90 16.20 -0.76
C ASP A 11 5.77 15.12 -1.40
N ASN A 12 7.01 14.97 -0.94
CA ASN A 12 7.96 14.00 -1.47
C ASN A 12 8.13 12.78 -0.58
N ALA A 13 7.47 12.77 0.58
CA ALA A 13 7.59 11.65 1.50
C ALA A 13 6.75 10.47 1.02
N PRO A 14 7.22 9.22 1.21
CA PRO A 14 6.39 8.05 0.91
C PRO A 14 5.12 8.05 1.75
N LEU A 15 4.03 7.60 1.14
CA LEU A 15 2.78 7.38 1.87
C LEU A 15 2.94 6.19 2.80
N ARG A 16 2.33 6.27 3.98
CA ARG A 16 2.34 5.19 4.96
C ARG A 16 1.12 5.27 5.87
N GLY A 17 0.86 4.17 6.59
CA GLY A 17 -0.24 4.11 7.55
C GLY A 17 -1.59 4.39 6.89
N HIS A 18 -2.45 5.11 7.58
CA HIS A 18 -3.78 5.47 7.08
C HIS A 18 -3.72 6.23 5.76
N ALA A 19 -2.75 7.12 5.59
CA ALA A 19 -2.63 7.91 4.37
C ALA A 19 -2.40 7.01 3.15
N LEU A 20 -1.58 5.98 3.29
CA LEU A 20 -1.36 5.03 2.20
C LEU A 20 -2.63 4.25 1.89
N LEU A 21 -3.31 3.73 2.92
CA LEU A 21 -4.53 2.94 2.73
C LEU A 21 -5.64 3.79 2.11
N ASP A 22 -5.82 5.01 2.58
CA ASP A 22 -6.83 5.92 2.04
C ASP A 22 -6.54 6.26 0.59
N SER A 23 -5.31 6.57 0.25
CA SER A 23 -4.93 6.90 -1.13
C SER A 23 -5.10 5.70 -2.06
N LEU A 24 -4.72 4.52 -1.61
CA LEU A 24 -4.82 3.29 -2.41
C LEU A 24 -6.28 2.95 -2.69
N THR A 25 -7.14 2.99 -1.67
CA THR A 25 -8.56 2.66 -1.85
C THR A 25 -9.31 3.73 -2.62
N ALA A 26 -8.87 4.98 -2.57
CA ALA A 26 -9.48 6.08 -3.31
C ALA A 26 -9.11 6.09 -4.79
N THR A 27 -8.26 5.19 -5.26
CA THR A 27 -7.90 5.12 -6.68
C THR A 27 -9.06 4.72 -7.58
N VAL A 28 -10.11 4.14 -7.01
CA VAL A 28 -11.37 3.87 -7.74
C VAL A 28 -12.40 4.90 -7.28
N ALA A 29 -12.85 5.73 -8.22
CA ALA A 29 -13.85 6.75 -7.94
C ALA A 29 -15.26 6.18 -8.05
N ALA A 30 -16.23 6.90 -7.48
CA ALA A 30 -17.63 6.50 -7.51
C ALA A 30 -18.20 6.36 -8.93
N ASP A 31 -17.63 7.11 -9.88
CA ASP A 31 -18.05 7.04 -11.29
C ASP A 31 -17.39 5.88 -12.07
N GLY A 32 -16.59 5.07 -11.40
CA GLY A 32 -15.90 3.95 -12.02
C GLY A 32 -14.50 4.26 -12.55
N THR A 33 -14.06 5.51 -12.48
CA THR A 33 -12.69 5.88 -12.88
C THR A 33 -11.69 5.17 -11.96
N ASP A 34 -10.65 4.57 -12.55
CA ASP A 34 -9.66 3.80 -11.81
C ASP A 34 -8.26 4.29 -12.17
N LEU A 35 -7.57 4.90 -11.20
CA LEU A 35 -6.21 5.42 -11.40
C LEU A 35 -5.17 4.30 -11.53
N LEU A 36 -5.52 3.07 -11.20
CA LEU A 36 -4.65 1.91 -11.33
C LEU A 36 -5.15 0.94 -12.41
N GLY A 37 -6.10 1.38 -13.24
CA GLY A 37 -6.80 0.50 -14.17
C GLY A 37 -5.91 -0.19 -15.18
N THR A 38 -4.80 0.44 -15.59
CA THR A 38 -3.79 -0.17 -16.46
C THR A 38 -2.44 -0.17 -15.74
N ARG A 39 -1.55 -1.06 -16.17
CA ARG A 39 -0.19 -1.08 -15.64
C ARG A 39 0.52 0.24 -15.89
N GLU A 40 0.29 0.83 -17.08
CA GLU A 40 0.89 2.10 -17.47
C GLU A 40 0.45 3.26 -16.58
N GLU A 41 -0.73 3.16 -15.97
CA GLU A 41 -1.22 4.15 -15.00
C GLU A 41 -0.77 3.81 -13.59
N ALA A 42 -0.69 2.53 -13.25
CA ALA A 42 -0.33 2.07 -11.92
C ALA A 42 1.12 2.39 -11.56
N VAL A 43 2.05 2.21 -12.50
CA VAL A 43 3.47 2.43 -12.23
C VAL A 43 3.76 3.87 -11.81
N PRO A 44 3.30 4.90 -12.56
CA PRO A 44 3.51 6.28 -12.11
C PRO A 44 2.86 6.57 -10.75
N TRP A 45 1.68 6.01 -10.50
CA TRP A 45 1.01 6.18 -9.21
C TRP A 45 1.85 5.63 -8.06
N LEU A 46 2.38 4.40 -8.24
CA LEU A 46 3.22 3.77 -7.23
C LEU A 46 4.50 4.57 -6.97
N ARG A 47 5.09 5.15 -8.02
CA ARG A 47 6.27 5.99 -7.88
C ARG A 47 5.96 7.26 -7.10
N ARG A 48 4.87 7.93 -7.43
CA ARG A 48 4.44 9.15 -6.71
C ARG A 48 4.13 8.86 -5.26
N ALA A 49 3.58 7.68 -4.97
CA ALA A 49 3.28 7.27 -3.60
C ALA A 49 4.53 6.89 -2.79
N GLY A 50 5.69 6.81 -3.45
CA GLY A 50 6.92 6.42 -2.80
C GLY A 50 7.06 4.92 -2.57
N LEU A 51 6.24 4.12 -3.26
CA LEU A 51 6.24 2.66 -3.10
C LEU A 51 7.14 1.96 -4.09
N LEU A 52 7.47 2.61 -5.19
CA LEU A 52 8.23 2.01 -6.28
C LEU A 52 9.33 3.00 -6.69
N PRO A 53 10.60 2.57 -6.81
CA PRO A 53 11.67 3.42 -7.30
C PRO A 53 11.41 3.88 -8.74
N ASP A 54 11.99 5.02 -9.13
CA ASP A 54 11.76 5.61 -10.44
C ASP A 54 12.24 4.72 -11.59
N ASP A 55 13.22 3.86 -11.33
CA ASP A 55 13.78 2.96 -12.33
C ASP A 55 13.14 1.56 -12.30
N ALA A 56 12.14 1.35 -11.46
CA ALA A 56 11.49 0.05 -11.31
C ALA A 56 10.10 0.06 -11.94
N ALA A 57 9.62 -1.13 -12.27
CA ALA A 57 8.28 -1.34 -12.81
C ALA A 57 7.73 -2.65 -12.25
N ILE A 58 6.47 -2.92 -12.55
CA ILE A 58 5.82 -4.18 -12.19
C ILE A 58 5.38 -4.89 -13.47
N SER A 59 5.23 -6.20 -13.39
CA SER A 59 4.73 -7.00 -14.51
C SER A 59 3.20 -6.90 -14.61
N ASN A 60 2.65 -7.39 -15.72
CA ASN A 60 1.20 -7.47 -15.88
C ASN A 60 0.56 -8.37 -14.82
N SER A 61 1.21 -9.47 -14.47
CA SER A 61 0.75 -10.36 -13.43
C SER A 61 0.73 -9.67 -12.07
N GLU A 62 1.78 -8.92 -11.77
CA GLU A 62 1.88 -8.15 -10.53
C GLU A 62 0.84 -7.02 -10.49
N HIS A 63 0.57 -6.39 -11.62
CA HIS A 63 -0.50 -5.39 -11.71
C HIS A 63 -1.85 -6.01 -11.36
N GLY A 64 -2.16 -7.19 -11.91
CA GLY A 64 -3.39 -7.90 -11.56
C GLY A 64 -3.47 -8.24 -10.09
N ALA A 65 -2.35 -8.66 -9.49
CA ALA A 65 -2.29 -8.95 -8.05
C ALA A 65 -2.52 -7.68 -7.21
N LEU A 66 -1.97 -6.55 -7.65
CA LEU A 66 -2.17 -5.27 -6.96
C LEU A 66 -3.64 -4.87 -6.96
N LEU A 67 -4.33 -5.03 -8.09
CA LEU A 67 -5.76 -4.73 -8.17
C LEU A 67 -6.57 -5.61 -7.22
N ARG A 68 -6.27 -6.90 -7.16
CA ARG A 68 -6.94 -7.82 -6.25
C ARG A 68 -6.67 -7.45 -4.79
N LEU A 69 -5.45 -7.04 -4.47
CA LEU A 69 -5.10 -6.60 -3.12
C LEU A 69 -5.90 -5.37 -2.74
N ARG A 70 -5.92 -4.35 -3.61
CA ARG A 70 -6.67 -3.12 -3.38
C ARG A 70 -8.16 -3.42 -3.16
N ASP A 71 -8.74 -4.25 -4.03
CA ASP A 71 -10.17 -4.53 -3.95
C ASP A 71 -10.51 -5.31 -2.68
N ALA A 72 -9.68 -6.26 -2.28
CA ALA A 72 -9.86 -6.96 -1.01
C ALA A 72 -9.75 -6.00 0.19
N LEU A 73 -8.80 -5.08 0.14
CA LEU A 73 -8.64 -4.06 1.19
C LEU A 73 -9.90 -3.19 1.30
N ARG A 74 -10.44 -2.74 0.14
CA ARG A 74 -11.67 -1.94 0.13
C ARG A 74 -12.83 -2.71 0.76
N ASP A 75 -12.98 -3.99 0.44
CA ASP A 75 -14.06 -4.81 0.98
C ASP A 75 -13.91 -5.00 2.49
N VAL A 76 -12.70 -5.23 2.98
CA VAL A 76 -12.45 -5.36 4.41
C VAL A 76 -12.75 -4.04 5.14
N LEU A 77 -12.31 -2.91 4.59
CA LEU A 77 -12.55 -1.61 5.21
C LEU A 77 -14.04 -1.28 5.23
N ALA A 78 -14.77 -1.60 4.16
CA ALA A 78 -16.21 -1.39 4.10
C ALA A 78 -16.94 -2.24 5.16
N ALA A 79 -16.54 -3.49 5.31
CA ALA A 79 -17.11 -4.38 6.32
C ALA A 79 -16.85 -3.84 7.74
N ARG A 80 -15.64 -3.38 8.01
CA ARG A 80 -15.31 -2.79 9.31
C ARG A 80 -16.16 -1.55 9.60
N ALA A 81 -16.32 -0.70 8.60
CA ALA A 81 -17.10 0.53 8.76
C ALA A 81 -18.58 0.24 9.05
N SER A 82 -19.12 -0.83 8.48
CA SER A 82 -20.52 -1.22 8.71
C SER A 82 -20.70 -2.11 9.93
N GLY A 83 -19.63 -2.53 10.59
CA GLY A 83 -19.68 -3.46 11.71
C GLY A 83 -19.99 -4.91 11.33
N ALA A 84 -19.97 -5.22 10.04
CA ALA A 84 -20.22 -6.57 9.55
C ALA A 84 -18.92 -7.31 9.30
N ALA A 85 -18.92 -8.62 9.53
CA ALA A 85 -17.79 -9.46 9.19
C ALA A 85 -17.86 -9.89 7.72
N ASP A 86 -16.70 -9.94 7.06
CA ASP A 86 -16.58 -10.45 5.70
C ASP A 86 -15.40 -11.42 5.65
N PRO A 87 -15.61 -12.69 6.03
CA PRO A 87 -14.52 -13.67 6.08
C PRO A 87 -13.86 -13.91 4.74
N ASP A 88 -14.60 -13.85 3.64
CA ASP A 88 -14.04 -14.02 2.30
C ASP A 88 -13.09 -12.89 1.94
N ALA A 89 -13.50 -11.65 2.16
CA ALA A 89 -12.65 -10.48 1.90
C ALA A 89 -11.38 -10.53 2.77
N THR A 90 -11.53 -10.90 4.04
CA THR A 90 -10.40 -11.02 4.96
C THR A 90 -9.41 -12.08 4.47
N ALA A 91 -9.91 -13.23 4.02
CA ALA A 91 -9.05 -14.29 3.49
C ALA A 91 -8.32 -13.86 2.22
N ARG A 92 -9.02 -13.15 1.32
CA ARG A 92 -8.41 -12.62 0.08
C ARG A 92 -7.30 -11.61 0.40
N LEU A 93 -7.56 -10.73 1.36
CA LEU A 93 -6.56 -9.74 1.76
C LEU A 93 -5.33 -10.41 2.37
N THR A 94 -5.54 -11.39 3.26
CA THR A 94 -4.44 -12.12 3.88
C THR A 94 -3.56 -12.79 2.82
N ARG A 95 -4.18 -13.44 1.82
CA ARG A 95 -3.43 -14.07 0.74
C ARG A 95 -2.66 -13.04 -0.10
N ALA A 96 -3.28 -11.92 -0.40
CA ALA A 96 -2.63 -10.88 -1.19
C ALA A 96 -1.43 -10.27 -0.46
N LEU A 97 -1.53 -10.09 0.85
CA LEU A 97 -0.44 -9.53 1.65
C LEU A 97 0.72 -10.50 1.82
N ALA A 98 0.51 -11.79 1.59
CA ALA A 98 1.56 -12.79 1.71
C ALA A 98 2.69 -12.62 0.69
N ASP A 99 2.46 -11.88 -0.39
CA ASP A 99 3.51 -11.56 -1.37
C ASP A 99 4.54 -10.59 -0.80
N GLY A 100 4.21 -9.86 0.25
CA GLY A 100 5.15 -8.97 0.93
C GLY A 100 6.00 -9.74 1.92
N ARG A 101 7.31 -9.58 1.83
CA ARG A 101 8.25 -10.27 2.73
C ARG A 101 8.73 -9.30 3.79
N LEU A 102 8.46 -9.63 5.05
CA LEU A 102 8.74 -8.76 6.17
C LEU A 102 9.74 -9.40 7.12
N VAL A 103 10.59 -8.57 7.71
CA VAL A 103 11.46 -8.95 8.80
C VAL A 103 11.28 -7.96 9.94
N VAL A 104 11.61 -8.38 11.16
CA VAL A 104 11.69 -7.47 12.29
C VAL A 104 13.13 -6.95 12.36
N THR A 105 13.29 -5.64 12.34
CA THR A 105 14.58 -5.01 12.55
C THR A 105 14.62 -4.42 13.96
N VAL A 106 15.79 -4.45 14.58
CA VAL A 106 15.97 -3.86 15.90
C VAL A 106 17.13 -2.87 15.80
N SER A 107 16.85 -1.62 16.15
CA SER A 107 17.86 -0.56 16.12
C SER A 107 18.87 -0.74 17.24
N PRO A 108 20.04 -0.07 17.18
CA PRO A 108 20.99 -0.09 18.30
C PRO A 108 20.38 0.39 19.62
N ALA A 109 19.34 1.22 19.57
CA ALA A 109 18.63 1.67 20.76
C ALA A 109 17.59 0.67 21.27
N GLY A 110 17.42 -0.46 20.58
CA GLY A 110 16.48 -1.50 21.00
C GLY A 110 15.07 -1.32 20.47
N ALA A 111 14.83 -0.38 19.56
CA ALA A 111 13.51 -0.20 18.98
C ALA A 111 13.26 -1.22 17.85
N ALA A 112 12.13 -1.92 17.93
CA ALA A 112 11.75 -2.90 16.90
C ALA A 112 10.87 -2.27 15.85
N ALA A 113 11.03 -2.70 14.60
CA ALA A 113 10.21 -2.25 13.48
C ALA A 113 10.09 -3.37 12.44
N LEU A 114 8.99 -3.32 11.67
CA LEU A 114 8.83 -4.18 10.50
C LEU A 114 9.46 -3.51 9.28
N ALA A 115 10.13 -4.30 8.48
CA ALA A 115 10.74 -3.84 7.24
C ALA A 115 10.62 -4.89 6.15
N SER A 116 10.70 -4.47 4.90
CA SER A 116 10.72 -5.41 3.78
C SER A 116 12.07 -6.12 3.72
N SER A 117 12.04 -7.43 3.51
CA SER A 117 13.23 -8.23 3.29
C SER A 117 13.43 -8.56 1.81
N ALA A 118 12.47 -8.22 0.95
CA ALA A 118 12.49 -8.61 -0.46
C ALA A 118 13.30 -7.62 -1.29
N ARG A 119 13.90 -8.13 -2.37
CA ARG A 119 14.57 -7.30 -3.37
C ARG A 119 13.67 -7.01 -4.56
N ALA A 120 12.68 -7.86 -4.81
CA ALA A 120 11.74 -7.67 -5.91
C ALA A 120 10.86 -6.45 -5.62
N SER A 121 10.74 -5.57 -6.60
CA SER A 121 10.03 -4.30 -6.45
C SER A 121 8.57 -4.48 -6.02
N TYR A 122 7.86 -5.44 -6.61
CA TYR A 122 6.46 -5.66 -6.24
C TYR A 122 6.32 -6.17 -4.81
N SER A 123 7.19 -7.07 -4.37
CA SER A 123 7.16 -7.53 -2.97
C SER A 123 7.37 -6.37 -2.00
N ASN A 124 8.20 -5.39 -2.36
CA ASN A 124 8.40 -4.20 -1.53
C ASN A 124 7.12 -3.35 -1.48
N VAL A 125 6.39 -3.23 -2.59
CA VAL A 125 5.11 -2.53 -2.60
C VAL A 125 4.12 -3.21 -1.65
N VAL A 126 3.97 -4.53 -1.76
CA VAL A 126 3.07 -5.30 -0.90
C VAL A 126 3.50 -5.20 0.56
N ALA A 127 4.80 -5.27 0.84
CA ALA A 127 5.32 -5.15 2.20
C ALA A 127 4.96 -3.78 2.81
N ALA A 128 5.07 -2.70 2.05
CA ALA A 128 4.70 -1.37 2.52
C ALA A 128 3.21 -1.30 2.85
N ILE A 129 2.37 -1.90 2.02
CA ILE A 129 0.93 -1.96 2.27
C ILE A 129 0.64 -2.81 3.51
N ALA A 130 1.31 -3.96 3.67
CA ALA A 130 1.12 -4.83 4.83
C ALA A 130 1.50 -4.11 6.13
N ILE A 131 2.59 -3.37 6.14
CA ILE A 131 2.99 -2.57 7.28
C ILE A 131 1.93 -1.51 7.59
N ALA A 132 1.42 -0.83 6.56
CA ALA A 132 0.37 0.17 6.73
C ALA A 132 -0.90 -0.44 7.33
N VAL A 133 -1.29 -1.63 6.89
CA VAL A 133 -2.45 -2.35 7.45
C VAL A 133 -2.22 -2.62 8.94
N ALA A 134 -1.05 -3.13 9.29
CA ALA A 134 -0.74 -3.44 10.68
C ALA A 134 -0.71 -2.19 11.58
N GLN A 135 -0.27 -1.06 11.03
CA GLN A 135 -0.19 0.20 11.78
C GLN A 135 -1.56 0.87 11.92
N ALA A 136 -2.41 0.72 10.92
CA ALA A 136 -3.69 1.41 10.86
C ALA A 136 -4.83 0.68 11.58
N TRP A 137 -4.71 -0.63 11.75
CA TRP A 137 -5.75 -1.43 12.43
C TRP A 137 -5.79 -1.29 13.94
#